data_450b5213984520fe7250c8ce4e75eadb
#
_entry.id   450b5213984520fe7250c8ce4e75eadb
#
_cell.length_a   1.000
_cell.length_b   1.000
_cell.length_c   1.000
_cell.angle_alpha   90.00
_cell.angle_beta   90.00
_cell.angle_gamma   90.00
#
_symmetry.space_group_name_H-M   'P 1'
#
loop_
_entity.id
_entity.type
_entity.pdbx_description
1 polymer ?
#
loop_
_entity_poly.entity_id
_entity_poly.type
_entity_poly.pdbx_seq_one_letter_code
_entity_poly.pdbx_strand_id
1 'polypeptide(L)'
;MTTFPCQTHMQTEREFYMDMDNGISLYPGLDNTPAENLALLEEAAHDGIRRIFTSLHIPETDVSALKQEIGTLLQAARRHGMEVISDVSPATCQLLDLPDFNPTSFRMLGITTLRLDYGFSAEEIARLTHRFPEMRFQLNASTITRRILKDLQDAGTDFSRIDALHNFYPRRGTGLSEQSLVHANILLHRYGIRVGAFVASQGRRRSPLKDGLPTLEEHRDEAAELSARHLVALGCDSVFLADSLPTAEEIQGIGHLQGDQVTLHARYMTKDPVQRELLAHTFTARLDEARDAIRAQESRRLLREMHAKVLPDNATTHPIGAITIDNEGYGRYMGELQIIRMPQPADPRTNVAAMVDESECNLLQYITPGRKFSFQFDSETDRTRQKLSFISEKES
;
A
#
# COMPACT_ATOMS: atom_id res chain seq x y z
N MET A 1 16.55 -32.59 -47.04
CA MET A 1 17.33 -31.67 -46.16
C MET A 1 16.73 -30.29 -46.31
N THR A 2 15.86 -29.92 -45.42
CA THR A 2 15.21 -28.61 -45.39
C THR A 2 15.42 -28.05 -43.99
N THR A 3 16.29 -27.08 -43.90
CA THR A 3 16.65 -26.35 -42.69
C THR A 3 15.52 -25.37 -42.32
N PHE A 4 14.93 -25.52 -41.14
CA PHE A 4 14.09 -24.52 -40.53
C PHE A 4 14.95 -23.48 -39.80
N PRO A 5 14.73 -22.17 -39.96
CA PRO A 5 15.37 -21.16 -39.13
C PRO A 5 14.63 -21.04 -37.79
N CYS A 6 15.39 -21.25 -36.73
CA CYS A 6 14.99 -20.97 -35.37
C CYS A 6 14.99 -19.43 -35.17
N GLN A 7 13.83 -18.81 -35.21
CA GLN A 7 13.66 -17.42 -34.74
C GLN A 7 13.46 -17.41 -33.24
N THR A 8 14.54 -17.12 -32.53
CA THR A 8 14.54 -16.78 -31.10
C THR A 8 13.86 -15.42 -30.96
N HIS A 9 12.59 -15.42 -30.56
CA HIS A 9 11.94 -14.24 -30.00
C HIS A 9 12.51 -14.04 -28.57
N MET A 10 13.47 -13.15 -28.47
CA MET A 10 13.77 -12.48 -27.21
C MET A 10 12.60 -11.52 -26.93
N GLN A 11 11.59 -11.99 -26.21
CA GLN A 11 10.70 -11.11 -25.51
C GLN A 11 11.51 -10.48 -24.37
N THR A 12 11.85 -9.21 -24.53
CA THR A 12 12.24 -8.34 -23.43
C THR A 12 11.11 -8.37 -22.42
N GLU A 13 11.33 -9.05 -21.31
CA GLU A 13 10.51 -8.89 -20.11
C GLU A 13 10.63 -7.41 -19.69
N ARG A 14 9.66 -6.61 -20.10
CA ARG A 14 9.38 -5.35 -19.40
C ARG A 14 8.94 -5.78 -18.00
N GLU A 15 9.80 -5.57 -17.03
CA GLU A 15 9.40 -5.53 -15.64
C GLU A 15 8.26 -4.52 -15.55
N PHE A 16 7.03 -5.02 -15.43
CA PHE A 16 5.88 -4.22 -15.02
C PHE A 16 6.11 -3.84 -13.56
N TYR A 17 6.77 -2.71 -13.33
CA TYR A 17 6.62 -1.99 -12.09
C TYR A 17 5.13 -1.65 -12.02
N MET A 18 4.38 -2.37 -11.20
CA MET A 18 2.98 -2.03 -10.95
C MET A 18 3.01 -0.84 -10.00
N ASP A 19 2.93 0.36 -10.56
CA ASP A 19 2.66 1.56 -9.78
C ASP A 19 1.41 1.30 -8.94
N MET A 20 1.49 1.57 -7.64
CA MET A 20 0.34 1.47 -6.76
C MET A 20 -0.60 2.64 -7.06
N ASP A 21 -1.88 2.32 -7.28
CA ASP A 21 -2.93 3.33 -7.43
C ASP A 21 -3.45 3.73 -6.04
N ASN A 22 -2.60 4.37 -5.25
CA ASN A 22 -2.94 4.79 -3.89
C ASN A 22 -3.92 5.97 -3.87
N GLY A 23 -4.62 6.13 -2.75
CA GLY A 23 -5.70 7.08 -2.62
C GLY A 23 -5.74 7.86 -1.30
N ILE A 24 -6.51 8.93 -1.34
CA ILE A 24 -7.00 9.68 -0.18
C ILE A 24 -8.51 9.59 -0.09
N SER A 25 -9.06 9.90 1.07
CA SER A 25 -10.50 10.10 1.26
C SER A 25 -10.83 11.59 1.35
N LEU A 26 -11.91 12.01 0.69
CA LEU A 26 -12.45 13.37 0.80
C LEU A 26 -13.91 13.30 1.28
N TYR A 27 -14.23 14.11 2.26
CA TYR A 27 -15.56 14.18 2.86
C TYR A 27 -16.10 15.62 2.83
N PRO A 28 -16.55 16.12 1.64
CA PRO A 28 -17.09 17.48 1.53
C PRO A 28 -18.30 17.65 2.43
N GLY A 29 -18.40 18.82 3.07
CA GLY A 29 -19.48 19.14 3.99
C GLY A 29 -19.40 18.47 5.36
N LEU A 30 -18.23 17.93 5.77
CA LEU A 30 -18.06 17.31 7.08
C LEU A 30 -17.03 18.09 7.94
N ASP A 31 -15.81 17.56 8.10
CA ASP A 31 -14.83 18.08 9.07
C ASP A 31 -13.97 19.22 8.52
N ASN A 32 -13.74 19.22 7.22
CA ASN A 32 -12.84 20.15 6.55
C ASN A 32 -13.60 21.29 5.88
N THR A 33 -12.95 22.42 5.79
CA THR A 33 -13.41 23.51 4.92
C THR A 33 -13.18 23.16 3.44
N PRO A 34 -13.94 23.78 2.50
CA PRO A 34 -13.70 23.57 1.07
C PRO A 34 -12.28 23.85 0.62
N ALA A 35 -11.62 24.86 1.23
CA ALA A 35 -10.24 25.20 0.94
C ALA A 35 -9.26 24.11 1.41
N GLU A 36 -9.49 23.50 2.58
CA GLU A 36 -8.68 22.40 3.09
C GLU A 36 -8.83 21.15 2.22
N ASN A 37 -10.07 20.80 1.81
CA ASN A 37 -10.28 19.65 0.91
C ASN A 37 -9.64 19.85 -0.46
N LEU A 38 -9.67 21.07 -1.02
CA LEU A 38 -9.01 21.36 -2.28
C LEU A 38 -7.48 21.28 -2.13
N ALA A 39 -6.91 21.85 -1.07
CA ALA A 39 -5.48 21.79 -0.80
C ALA A 39 -5.00 20.34 -0.61
N LEU A 40 -5.74 19.52 0.14
CA LEU A 40 -5.46 18.09 0.32
C LEU A 40 -5.44 17.35 -1.03
N LEU A 41 -6.39 17.61 -1.91
CA LEU A 41 -6.45 17.00 -3.25
C LEU A 41 -5.22 17.39 -4.08
N GLU A 42 -4.86 18.68 -4.09
CA GLU A 42 -3.74 19.21 -4.88
C GLU A 42 -2.40 18.65 -4.37
N GLU A 43 -2.21 18.60 -3.05
CA GLU A 43 -1.03 18.00 -2.40
C GLU A 43 -0.92 16.50 -2.74
N ALA A 44 -2.00 15.75 -2.57
CA ALA A 44 -2.03 14.32 -2.90
C ALA A 44 -1.69 14.06 -4.38
N ALA A 45 -2.24 14.86 -5.30
CA ALA A 45 -1.93 14.76 -6.73
C ALA A 45 -0.45 15.06 -7.03
N HIS A 46 0.14 16.05 -6.33
CA HIS A 46 1.55 16.40 -6.45
C HIS A 46 2.46 15.25 -6.01
N ASP A 47 2.12 14.58 -4.91
CA ASP A 47 2.87 13.45 -4.36
C ASP A 47 2.57 12.10 -5.01
N GLY A 48 1.90 12.10 -6.16
CA GLY A 48 1.74 10.90 -6.97
C GLY A 48 0.51 10.06 -6.65
N ILE A 49 -0.33 10.47 -5.72
CA ILE A 49 -1.61 9.79 -5.42
C ILE A 49 -2.57 9.97 -6.59
N ARG A 50 -3.25 8.89 -6.98
CA ARG A 50 -4.06 8.85 -8.21
C ARG A 50 -5.54 8.60 -7.96
N ARG A 51 -5.96 8.26 -6.75
CA ARG A 51 -7.34 7.89 -6.45
C ARG A 51 -7.91 8.70 -5.30
N ILE A 52 -9.20 9.00 -5.39
CA ILE A 52 -9.97 9.67 -4.36
C ILE A 52 -11.16 8.77 -4.02
N PHE A 53 -11.31 8.42 -2.75
CA PHE A 53 -12.53 7.84 -2.22
C PHE A 53 -13.40 8.93 -1.62
N THR A 54 -14.70 8.91 -1.91
CA THR A 54 -15.69 9.78 -1.27
C THR A 54 -16.97 9.02 -0.99
N SER A 55 -17.61 9.33 0.11
CA SER A 55 -18.95 8.81 0.43
C SER A 55 -19.95 9.95 0.41
N LEU A 56 -20.98 9.81 -0.40
CA LEU A 56 -21.99 10.86 -0.59
C LEU A 56 -23.23 10.69 0.30
N HIS A 57 -23.21 9.75 1.26
CA HIS A 57 -24.36 9.48 2.14
C HIS A 57 -23.96 9.26 3.60
N ILE A 58 -22.99 10.03 4.07
CA ILE A 58 -22.67 10.09 5.50
C ILE A 58 -23.76 10.90 6.20
N PRO A 59 -24.44 10.34 7.22
CA PRO A 59 -25.59 11.01 7.87
C PRO A 59 -25.24 12.36 8.51
N GLU A 60 -24.00 12.53 8.96
CA GLU A 60 -23.51 13.75 9.61
C GLU A 60 -23.13 14.87 8.63
N THR A 61 -23.14 14.60 7.32
CA THR A 61 -22.74 15.58 6.30
C THR A 61 -23.74 16.71 6.17
N ASP A 62 -23.26 17.96 6.13
CA ASP A 62 -24.05 19.09 5.68
C ASP A 62 -24.27 18.98 4.16
N VAL A 63 -25.49 18.60 3.79
CA VAL A 63 -25.89 18.38 2.37
C VAL A 63 -25.75 19.65 1.54
N SER A 64 -26.03 20.83 2.12
CA SER A 64 -25.93 22.09 1.39
C SER A 64 -24.49 22.46 1.10
N ALA A 65 -23.60 22.29 2.07
CA ALA A 65 -22.17 22.49 1.91
C ALA A 65 -21.60 21.47 0.90
N LEU A 66 -21.97 20.19 1.02
CA LEU A 66 -21.56 19.15 0.07
C LEU A 66 -21.93 19.51 -1.37
N LYS A 67 -23.18 19.92 -1.64
CA LYS A 67 -23.64 20.30 -2.98
C LYS A 67 -22.87 21.48 -3.56
N GLN A 68 -22.47 22.43 -2.73
CA GLN A 68 -21.68 23.60 -3.18
C GLN A 68 -20.23 23.22 -3.48
N GLU A 69 -19.65 22.29 -2.74
CA GLU A 69 -18.24 21.96 -2.79
C GLU A 69 -17.91 20.85 -3.80
N ILE A 70 -18.77 19.83 -3.91
CA ILE A 70 -18.47 18.60 -4.66
C ILE A 70 -18.09 18.87 -6.13
N GLY A 71 -18.76 19.81 -6.77
CA GLY A 71 -18.47 20.17 -8.18
C GLY A 71 -17.04 20.71 -8.37
N THR A 72 -16.55 21.52 -7.43
CA THR A 72 -15.19 22.07 -7.46
C THR A 72 -14.15 20.95 -7.27
N LEU A 73 -14.37 20.04 -6.34
CA LEU A 73 -13.49 18.91 -6.07
C LEU A 73 -13.43 17.94 -7.26
N LEU A 74 -14.57 17.59 -7.84
CA LEU A 74 -14.62 16.71 -9.02
C LEU A 74 -13.92 17.34 -10.23
N GLN A 75 -14.05 18.67 -10.41
CA GLN A 75 -13.33 19.38 -11.47
C GLN A 75 -11.82 19.41 -11.21
N ALA A 76 -11.38 19.60 -9.98
CA ALA A 76 -9.97 19.55 -9.60
C ALA A 76 -9.39 18.13 -9.80
N ALA A 77 -10.09 17.09 -9.34
CA ALA A 77 -9.69 15.70 -9.56
C ALA A 77 -9.50 15.39 -11.05
N ARG A 78 -10.43 15.84 -11.87
CA ARG A 78 -10.34 15.69 -13.35
C ARG A 78 -9.12 16.40 -13.93
N ARG A 79 -8.79 17.62 -13.48
CA ARG A 79 -7.61 18.37 -13.95
C ARG A 79 -6.32 17.64 -13.65
N HIS A 80 -6.24 16.97 -12.50
CA HIS A 80 -5.08 16.17 -12.07
C HIS A 80 -5.10 14.72 -12.57
N GLY A 81 -6.13 14.31 -13.33
CA GLY A 81 -6.27 12.95 -13.85
C GLY A 81 -6.51 11.90 -12.77
N MET A 82 -7.05 12.31 -11.61
CA MET A 82 -7.35 11.40 -10.50
C MET A 82 -8.66 10.65 -10.75
N GLU A 83 -8.67 9.37 -10.40
CA GLU A 83 -9.87 8.54 -10.36
C GLU A 83 -10.70 8.87 -9.11
N VAL A 84 -11.99 9.13 -9.29
CA VAL A 84 -12.91 9.36 -8.17
C VAL A 84 -13.81 8.14 -7.98
N ILE A 85 -13.73 7.56 -6.80
CA ILE A 85 -14.53 6.41 -6.33
C ILE A 85 -15.61 6.95 -5.40
N SER A 86 -16.85 6.61 -5.64
CA SER A 86 -17.96 6.98 -4.75
C SER A 86 -18.83 5.79 -4.41
N ASP A 87 -19.18 5.67 -3.13
CA ASP A 87 -20.28 4.83 -2.71
C ASP A 87 -21.57 5.31 -3.36
N VAL A 88 -22.34 4.38 -3.88
CA VAL A 88 -23.62 4.69 -4.51
C VAL A 88 -24.75 3.86 -3.91
N SER A 89 -25.86 4.53 -3.71
CA SER A 89 -27.12 3.96 -3.27
C SER A 89 -28.28 4.71 -3.93
N PRO A 90 -29.52 4.24 -3.84
CA PRO A 90 -30.67 5.01 -4.32
C PRO A 90 -30.75 6.42 -3.73
N ALA A 91 -30.32 6.63 -2.49
CA ALA A 91 -30.26 7.93 -1.85
C ALA A 91 -29.24 8.89 -2.50
N THR A 92 -28.16 8.36 -3.06
CA THR A 92 -27.14 9.16 -3.78
C THR A 92 -27.72 9.86 -5.00
N CYS A 93 -28.65 9.21 -5.71
CA CYS A 93 -29.32 9.84 -6.86
C CYS A 93 -30.13 11.06 -6.44
N GLN A 94 -30.87 10.99 -5.32
CA GLN A 94 -31.64 12.11 -4.78
C GLN A 94 -30.72 13.25 -4.33
N LEU A 95 -29.59 12.93 -3.71
CA LEU A 95 -28.62 13.93 -3.26
C LEU A 95 -28.01 14.73 -4.42
N LEU A 96 -27.72 14.05 -5.52
CA LEU A 96 -27.12 14.66 -6.73
C LEU A 96 -28.17 15.19 -7.73
N ASP A 97 -29.45 15.21 -7.36
CA ASP A 97 -30.57 15.62 -8.20
C ASP A 97 -30.63 14.82 -9.53
N LEU A 98 -30.26 13.52 -9.48
CA LEU A 98 -30.34 12.62 -10.62
C LEU A 98 -31.69 11.91 -10.67
N PRO A 99 -32.33 11.79 -11.84
CA PRO A 99 -33.67 11.22 -11.97
C PRO A 99 -33.71 9.70 -11.69
N ASP A 100 -32.63 9.01 -11.97
CA ASP A 100 -32.47 7.57 -11.81
C ASP A 100 -30.99 7.17 -11.60
N PHE A 101 -30.77 5.89 -11.27
CA PHE A 101 -29.43 5.31 -11.21
C PHE A 101 -28.91 5.05 -12.64
N ASN A 102 -28.11 5.99 -13.13
CA ASN A 102 -27.47 5.88 -14.43
C ASN A 102 -25.95 6.15 -14.29
N PRO A 103 -25.06 5.15 -14.44
CA PRO A 103 -23.61 5.32 -14.37
C PRO A 103 -23.05 6.45 -15.22
N THR A 104 -23.63 6.70 -16.42
CA THR A 104 -23.21 7.82 -17.29
C THR A 104 -23.40 9.17 -16.63
N SER A 105 -24.47 9.37 -15.85
CA SER A 105 -24.71 10.63 -15.14
C SER A 105 -23.63 10.88 -14.09
N PHE A 106 -23.23 9.86 -13.33
CA PHE A 106 -22.11 9.96 -12.37
C PHE A 106 -20.79 10.30 -13.07
N ARG A 107 -20.52 9.67 -14.22
CA ARG A 107 -19.33 9.97 -15.02
C ARG A 107 -19.30 11.41 -15.53
N MET A 108 -20.43 11.93 -15.97
CA MET A 108 -20.54 13.34 -16.41
C MET A 108 -20.22 14.32 -15.28
N LEU A 109 -20.54 13.97 -14.03
CA LEU A 109 -20.16 14.73 -12.85
C LEU A 109 -18.67 14.62 -12.53
N GLY A 110 -17.98 13.59 -13.01
CA GLY A 110 -16.56 13.33 -12.75
C GLY A 110 -16.29 12.13 -11.85
N ILE A 111 -17.30 11.38 -11.45
CA ILE A 111 -17.16 10.13 -10.69
C ILE A 111 -16.92 9.01 -11.71
N THR A 112 -15.76 8.36 -11.62
CA THR A 112 -15.29 7.40 -12.61
C THR A 112 -15.43 5.95 -12.18
N THR A 113 -15.54 5.70 -10.87
CA THR A 113 -15.73 4.39 -10.27
C THR A 113 -16.89 4.41 -9.29
N LEU A 114 -17.82 3.48 -9.46
CA LEU A 114 -18.97 3.33 -8.57
C LEU A 114 -18.75 2.14 -7.63
N ARG A 115 -18.72 2.39 -6.31
CA ARG A 115 -18.64 1.35 -5.31
C ARG A 115 -20.02 0.79 -5.03
N LEU A 116 -20.21 -0.49 -5.42
CA LEU A 116 -21.45 -1.22 -5.31
C LEU A 116 -21.46 -1.98 -3.97
N ASP A 117 -21.78 -1.26 -2.87
CA ASP A 117 -21.62 -1.81 -1.53
C ASP A 117 -22.73 -2.81 -1.17
N TYR A 118 -24.00 -2.49 -1.46
CA TYR A 118 -25.13 -3.38 -1.24
C TYR A 118 -26.28 -3.08 -2.21
N GLY A 119 -27.22 -4.06 -2.32
CA GLY A 119 -28.46 -3.87 -3.09
C GLY A 119 -28.37 -4.18 -4.57
N PHE A 120 -27.23 -4.71 -5.04
CA PHE A 120 -27.05 -5.14 -6.43
C PHE A 120 -26.94 -6.66 -6.51
N SER A 121 -27.72 -7.28 -7.42
CA SER A 121 -27.59 -8.71 -7.73
C SER A 121 -26.39 -8.97 -8.65
N ALA A 122 -25.95 -10.24 -8.74
CA ALA A 122 -24.87 -10.63 -9.64
C ALA A 122 -25.18 -10.32 -11.11
N GLU A 123 -26.45 -10.51 -11.53
CA GLU A 123 -26.91 -10.21 -12.88
C GLU A 123 -26.93 -8.70 -13.17
N GLU A 124 -27.21 -7.88 -12.16
CA GLU A 124 -27.15 -6.42 -12.29
C GLU A 124 -25.71 -5.96 -12.43
N ILE A 125 -24.79 -6.45 -11.62
CA ILE A 125 -23.36 -6.14 -11.71
C ILE A 125 -22.82 -6.58 -13.08
N ALA A 126 -23.13 -7.78 -13.54
CA ALA A 126 -22.74 -8.25 -14.87
C ALA A 126 -23.24 -7.32 -15.97
N ARG A 127 -24.53 -6.92 -15.94
CA ARG A 127 -25.09 -5.97 -16.90
C ARG A 127 -24.39 -4.62 -16.85
N LEU A 128 -24.06 -4.10 -15.67
CA LEU A 128 -23.35 -2.82 -15.51
C LEU A 128 -21.97 -2.87 -16.15
N THR A 129 -21.18 -3.91 -15.91
CA THR A 129 -19.83 -4.05 -16.45
C THR A 129 -19.80 -4.10 -17.98
N HIS A 130 -20.83 -4.67 -18.65
CA HIS A 130 -20.93 -4.73 -20.10
C HIS A 130 -21.57 -3.48 -20.72
N ARG A 131 -22.58 -2.92 -20.07
CA ARG A 131 -23.34 -1.79 -20.62
C ARG A 131 -22.59 -0.46 -20.54
N PHE A 132 -21.70 -0.30 -19.54
CA PHE A 132 -20.98 0.95 -19.29
C PHE A 132 -19.45 0.71 -19.31
N PRO A 133 -18.87 0.42 -20.48
CA PRO A 133 -17.44 0.08 -20.60
C PRO A 133 -16.52 1.25 -20.25
N GLU A 134 -17.01 2.47 -20.15
CA GLU A 134 -16.27 3.65 -19.71
C GLU A 134 -16.21 3.82 -18.20
N MET A 135 -17.01 3.04 -17.44
CA MET A 135 -17.02 3.05 -15.97
C MET A 135 -16.20 1.90 -15.40
N ARG A 136 -15.71 2.10 -14.19
CA ARG A 136 -15.22 1.04 -13.33
C ARG A 136 -16.22 0.80 -12.20
N PHE A 137 -16.18 -0.40 -11.65
CA PHE A 137 -17.03 -0.79 -10.53
C PHE A 137 -16.15 -1.36 -9.42
N GLN A 138 -16.50 -1.07 -8.17
CA GLN A 138 -15.73 -1.52 -7.03
C GLN A 138 -16.61 -2.33 -6.08
N LEU A 139 -16.13 -3.50 -5.68
CA LEU A 139 -16.80 -4.37 -4.72
C LEU A 139 -16.31 -4.08 -3.29
N ASN A 140 -17.13 -4.44 -2.31
CA ASN A 140 -16.72 -4.44 -0.92
C ASN A 140 -15.90 -5.70 -0.61
N ALA A 141 -14.57 -5.55 -0.52
CA ALA A 141 -13.66 -6.66 -0.24
C ALA A 141 -13.89 -7.31 1.13
N SER A 142 -14.36 -6.54 2.12
CA SER A 142 -14.56 -7.04 3.49
C SER A 142 -15.71 -8.04 3.64
N THR A 143 -16.66 -8.04 2.68
CA THR A 143 -17.85 -8.91 2.72
C THR A 143 -17.85 -9.97 1.64
N ILE A 144 -16.77 -10.02 0.82
CA ILE A 144 -16.68 -10.94 -0.30
C ILE A 144 -16.62 -12.41 0.17
N THR A 145 -17.29 -13.30 -0.56
CA THR A 145 -17.27 -14.74 -0.32
C THR A 145 -17.06 -15.49 -1.62
N ARG A 146 -16.63 -16.75 -1.52
CA ARG A 146 -16.52 -17.65 -2.70
C ARG A 146 -17.84 -17.74 -3.47
N ARG A 147 -18.98 -17.75 -2.76
CA ARG A 147 -20.30 -17.82 -3.37
C ARG A 147 -20.58 -16.57 -4.20
N ILE A 148 -20.37 -15.39 -3.63
CA ILE A 148 -20.58 -14.12 -4.35
C ILE A 148 -19.73 -14.07 -5.63
N LEU A 149 -18.44 -14.42 -5.54
CA LEU A 149 -17.56 -14.42 -6.72
C LEU A 149 -17.99 -15.44 -7.77
N LYS A 150 -18.46 -16.62 -7.34
CA LYS A 150 -18.99 -17.61 -8.25
C LYS A 150 -20.30 -17.14 -8.92
N ASP A 151 -21.22 -16.55 -8.17
CA ASP A 151 -22.48 -16.03 -8.70
C ASP A 151 -22.20 -14.91 -9.74
N LEU A 152 -21.22 -14.01 -9.47
CA LEU A 152 -20.77 -12.99 -10.42
C LEU A 152 -20.16 -13.61 -11.68
N GLN A 153 -19.35 -14.65 -11.55
CA GLN A 153 -18.76 -15.35 -12.68
C GLN A 153 -19.83 -16.06 -13.52
N ASP A 154 -20.76 -16.75 -12.87
CA ASP A 154 -21.86 -17.47 -13.54
C ASP A 154 -22.80 -16.48 -14.26
N ALA A 155 -22.97 -15.26 -13.75
CA ALA A 155 -23.71 -14.17 -14.41
C ALA A 155 -22.94 -13.52 -15.58
N GLY A 156 -21.68 -13.88 -15.80
CA GLY A 156 -20.86 -13.38 -16.90
C GLY A 156 -20.24 -11.99 -16.65
N THR A 157 -19.96 -11.65 -15.39
CA THR A 157 -19.36 -10.36 -15.04
C THR A 157 -17.98 -10.17 -15.69
N ASP A 158 -17.74 -8.98 -16.27
CA ASP A 158 -16.42 -8.58 -16.76
C ASP A 158 -15.54 -8.10 -15.58
N PHE A 159 -14.75 -9.00 -15.02
CA PHE A 159 -13.85 -8.69 -13.90
C PHE A 159 -12.73 -7.71 -14.25
N SER A 160 -12.42 -7.47 -15.53
CA SER A 160 -11.43 -6.45 -15.92
C SER A 160 -11.90 -5.01 -15.58
N ARG A 161 -13.19 -4.83 -15.36
CA ARG A 161 -13.84 -3.58 -14.98
C ARG A 161 -14.03 -3.43 -13.46
N ILE A 162 -13.63 -4.44 -12.70
CA ILE A 162 -13.87 -4.51 -11.25
C ILE A 162 -12.55 -4.45 -10.51
N ASP A 163 -12.52 -3.66 -9.46
CA ASP A 163 -11.59 -3.77 -8.35
C ASP A 163 -12.38 -3.95 -7.05
N ALA A 164 -11.67 -4.05 -5.93
CA ALA A 164 -12.30 -4.18 -4.62
C ALA A 164 -11.59 -3.31 -3.59
N LEU A 165 -12.34 -2.79 -2.63
CA LEU A 165 -11.81 -2.00 -1.55
C LEU A 165 -12.41 -2.49 -0.24
N HIS A 166 -11.57 -2.79 0.73
CA HIS A 166 -12.03 -3.12 2.07
C HIS A 166 -12.79 -1.97 2.71
N ASN A 167 -13.62 -2.24 3.69
CA ASN A 167 -14.20 -1.20 4.53
C ASN A 167 -13.12 -0.62 5.46
N PHE A 168 -13.31 0.63 5.87
CA PHE A 168 -12.75 1.16 7.10
C PHE A 168 -13.75 0.99 8.26
N TYR A 169 -13.24 0.98 9.48
CA TYR A 169 -14.03 0.69 10.68
C TYR A 169 -13.91 1.81 11.71
N PRO A 170 -14.93 2.70 11.83
CA PRO A 170 -14.86 3.88 12.69
C PRO A 170 -14.82 3.55 14.19
N ARG A 171 -15.46 2.44 14.60
CA ARG A 171 -15.56 2.05 16.00
C ARG A 171 -14.40 1.15 16.40
N ARG A 172 -13.74 1.47 17.52
CA ARG A 172 -12.69 0.60 18.09
C ARG A 172 -13.18 -0.83 18.34
N GLY A 173 -12.34 -1.80 18.03
CA GLY A 173 -12.62 -3.22 18.20
C GLY A 173 -13.50 -3.83 17.11
N THR A 174 -13.74 -3.11 15.99
CA THR A 174 -14.56 -3.62 14.88
C THR A 174 -13.78 -3.79 13.58
N GLY A 175 -12.53 -3.36 13.50
CA GLY A 175 -11.67 -3.56 12.35
C GLY A 175 -11.41 -5.05 12.08
N LEU A 176 -10.99 -5.35 10.85
CA LEU A 176 -10.67 -6.72 10.46
C LEU A 176 -9.43 -7.23 11.20
N SER A 177 -9.36 -8.56 11.34
CA SER A 177 -8.10 -9.23 11.62
C SER A 177 -7.30 -9.41 10.33
N GLU A 178 -5.98 -9.51 10.44
CA GLU A 178 -5.07 -9.82 9.34
C GLU A 178 -5.52 -11.07 8.57
N GLN A 179 -5.85 -12.16 9.29
CA GLN A 179 -6.31 -13.41 8.68
C GLN A 179 -7.54 -13.22 7.80
N SER A 180 -8.50 -12.40 8.22
CA SER A 180 -9.71 -12.11 7.45
C SER A 180 -9.40 -11.33 6.18
N LEU A 181 -8.54 -10.32 6.27
CA LEU A 181 -8.08 -9.52 5.14
C LEU A 181 -7.35 -10.38 4.11
N VAL A 182 -6.34 -11.14 4.53
CA VAL A 182 -5.55 -12.03 3.65
C VAL A 182 -6.44 -13.05 2.96
N HIS A 183 -7.40 -13.63 3.68
CA HIS A 183 -8.35 -14.59 3.08
C HIS A 183 -9.16 -13.95 1.94
N ALA A 184 -9.69 -12.75 2.16
CA ALA A 184 -10.44 -12.01 1.14
C ALA A 184 -9.55 -11.62 -0.06
N ASN A 185 -8.32 -11.12 0.19
CA ASN A 185 -7.35 -10.78 -0.85
C ASN A 185 -7.06 -11.99 -1.76
N ILE A 186 -6.75 -13.15 -1.17
CA ILE A 186 -6.49 -14.38 -1.93
C ILE A 186 -7.70 -14.77 -2.78
N LEU A 187 -8.92 -14.64 -2.27
CA LEU A 187 -10.13 -14.95 -3.04
C LEU A 187 -10.28 -14.03 -4.25
N LEU A 188 -10.12 -12.72 -4.06
CA LEU A 188 -10.27 -11.70 -5.11
C LEU A 188 -9.19 -11.82 -6.18
N HIS A 189 -7.93 -12.00 -5.78
CA HIS A 189 -6.81 -12.17 -6.71
C HIS A 189 -6.95 -13.38 -7.64
N ARG A 190 -7.61 -14.47 -7.20
CA ARG A 190 -7.91 -15.62 -8.08
C ARG A 190 -8.80 -15.28 -9.27
N TYR A 191 -9.54 -14.18 -9.19
CA TYR A 191 -10.37 -13.65 -10.27
C TYR A 191 -9.71 -12.46 -10.98
N GLY A 192 -8.45 -12.17 -10.67
CA GLY A 192 -7.71 -11.03 -11.23
C GLY A 192 -8.19 -9.67 -10.72
N ILE A 193 -8.94 -9.64 -9.60
CA ILE A 193 -9.47 -8.42 -8.99
C ILE A 193 -8.43 -7.84 -8.05
N ARG A 194 -7.99 -6.60 -8.29
CA ARG A 194 -7.10 -5.83 -7.43
C ARG A 194 -7.83 -5.40 -6.16
N VAL A 195 -7.10 -5.36 -5.04
CA VAL A 195 -7.69 -5.09 -3.72
C VAL A 195 -7.01 -3.92 -3.05
N GLY A 196 -7.80 -2.95 -2.58
CA GLY A 196 -7.34 -1.85 -1.74
C GLY A 196 -7.78 -1.99 -0.29
N ALA A 197 -7.11 -1.24 0.60
CA ALA A 197 -7.47 -1.14 2.00
C ALA A 197 -7.17 0.26 2.55
N PHE A 198 -7.72 0.57 3.72
CA PHE A 198 -7.59 1.86 4.36
C PHE A 198 -6.63 1.82 5.55
N VAL A 199 -5.88 2.91 5.74
CA VAL A 199 -5.10 3.21 6.93
C VAL A 199 -5.66 4.44 7.63
N ALA A 200 -5.60 4.44 8.97
CA ALA A 200 -5.95 5.60 9.77
C ALA A 200 -4.84 6.66 9.69
N SER A 201 -5.22 7.94 9.73
CA SER A 201 -4.29 9.05 9.85
C SER A 201 -4.08 9.45 11.31
N GLN A 202 -2.92 10.02 11.60
CA GLN A 202 -2.61 10.69 12.86
C GLN A 202 -2.92 12.21 12.81
N GLY A 203 -3.31 12.73 11.64
CA GLY A 203 -3.81 14.08 11.45
C GLY A 203 -5.22 14.29 11.97
N ARG A 204 -6.07 15.07 11.25
CA ARG A 204 -7.47 15.26 11.64
C ARG A 204 -8.29 14.02 11.33
N ARG A 205 -8.66 13.28 12.37
CA ARG A 205 -9.52 12.10 12.27
C ARG A 205 -10.97 12.49 11.98
N ARG A 206 -11.68 11.66 11.19
CA ARG A 206 -13.05 11.90 10.74
C ARG A 206 -14.07 11.77 11.87
N SER A 207 -15.02 12.73 11.88
CA SER A 207 -16.21 12.68 12.75
C SER A 207 -17.15 11.49 12.41
N PRO A 208 -18.03 11.06 13.31
CA PRO A 208 -18.25 11.67 14.65
C PRO A 208 -17.33 11.09 15.73
N LEU A 209 -16.74 9.90 15.55
CA LEU A 209 -16.00 9.20 16.62
C LEU A 209 -14.57 9.69 16.79
N LYS A 210 -13.92 10.10 15.72
CA LYS A 210 -12.50 10.53 15.70
C LYS A 210 -11.53 9.49 16.25
N ASP A 211 -11.88 8.21 16.11
CA ASP A 211 -11.08 7.07 16.57
C ASP A 211 -10.16 6.49 15.47
N GLY A 212 -10.12 7.14 14.30
CA GLY A 212 -9.42 6.66 13.10
C GLY A 212 -10.25 5.66 12.30
N LEU A 213 -9.90 5.53 11.02
CA LEU A 213 -10.65 4.74 10.04
C LEU A 213 -9.80 3.64 9.38
N PRO A 214 -9.18 2.72 10.13
CA PRO A 214 -8.38 1.66 9.54
C PRO A 214 -9.26 0.53 8.99
N THR A 215 -8.73 -0.26 8.06
CA THR A 215 -9.26 -1.57 7.70
C THR A 215 -8.90 -2.62 8.74
N LEU A 216 -7.62 -2.72 9.12
CA LEU A 216 -7.16 -3.61 10.19
C LEU A 216 -7.24 -2.93 11.55
N GLU A 217 -7.78 -3.62 12.55
CA GLU A 217 -7.91 -3.06 13.90
C GLU A 217 -6.56 -2.65 14.50
N GLU A 218 -5.52 -3.42 14.24
CA GLU A 218 -4.16 -3.16 14.75
C GLU A 218 -3.52 -1.87 14.20
N HIS A 219 -3.97 -1.39 13.02
CA HIS A 219 -3.47 -0.15 12.40
C HIS A 219 -4.10 1.14 12.97
N ARG A 220 -5.00 1.05 13.94
CA ARG A 220 -5.81 2.19 14.39
C ARG A 220 -4.99 3.34 14.96
N ASP A 221 -3.96 3.02 15.72
CA ASP A 221 -3.10 4.01 16.38
C ASP A 221 -1.62 3.88 15.91
N GLU A 222 -1.38 3.06 14.90
CA GLU A 222 -0.06 2.88 14.28
C GLU A 222 0.21 3.98 13.26
N ALA A 223 1.47 4.28 12.98
CA ALA A 223 1.86 5.22 11.93
C ALA A 223 1.31 4.77 10.57
N ALA A 224 0.70 5.71 9.82
CA ALA A 224 0.02 5.40 8.56
C ALA A 224 0.95 4.75 7.53
N GLU A 225 2.22 5.18 7.46
CA GLU A 225 3.20 4.62 6.53
C GLU A 225 3.56 3.17 6.88
N LEU A 226 3.78 2.84 8.16
CA LEU A 226 4.04 1.47 8.62
C LEU A 226 2.84 0.58 8.33
N SER A 227 1.63 1.03 8.68
CA SER A 227 0.37 0.35 8.39
C SER A 227 0.19 0.09 6.89
N ALA A 228 0.56 1.06 6.05
CA ALA A 228 0.48 0.93 4.59
C ALA A 228 1.45 -0.12 4.05
N ARG A 229 2.70 -0.13 4.51
CA ARG A 229 3.69 -1.15 4.14
C ARG A 229 3.27 -2.54 4.62
N HIS A 230 2.63 -2.63 5.78
CA HIS A 230 2.03 -3.88 6.26
C HIS A 230 0.90 -4.37 5.34
N LEU A 231 -0.03 -3.49 4.92
CA LEU A 231 -1.08 -3.85 3.95
C LEU A 231 -0.52 -4.34 2.62
N VAL A 232 0.55 -3.71 2.11
CA VAL A 232 1.27 -4.18 0.91
C VAL A 232 1.87 -5.57 1.13
N ALA A 233 2.48 -5.80 2.28
CA ALA A 233 3.03 -7.10 2.65
C ALA A 233 1.95 -8.19 2.70
N LEU A 234 0.72 -7.84 3.11
CA LEU A 234 -0.47 -8.69 3.14
C LEU A 234 -1.17 -8.83 1.77
N GLY A 235 -0.60 -8.25 0.71
CA GLY A 235 -1.09 -8.39 -0.66
C GLY A 235 -2.16 -7.39 -1.06
N CYS A 236 -2.26 -6.21 -0.43
CA CYS A 236 -3.06 -5.12 -0.96
C CYS A 236 -2.36 -4.46 -2.16
N ASP A 237 -3.12 -4.18 -3.22
CA ASP A 237 -2.64 -3.55 -4.46
C ASP A 237 -2.75 -2.02 -4.42
N SER A 238 -3.46 -1.47 -3.44
CA SER A 238 -3.58 -0.03 -3.19
C SER A 238 -3.90 0.26 -1.72
N VAL A 239 -3.46 1.42 -1.25
CA VAL A 239 -3.71 1.90 0.11
C VAL A 239 -4.32 3.28 0.07
N PHE A 240 -5.30 3.53 0.95
CA PHE A 240 -6.01 4.79 1.05
C PHE A 240 -5.88 5.39 2.45
N LEU A 241 -5.53 6.67 2.54
CA LEU A 241 -5.69 7.46 3.76
C LEU A 241 -7.18 7.72 3.97
N ALA A 242 -7.72 7.25 5.09
CA ALA A 242 -9.16 7.20 5.29
C ALA A 242 -9.75 8.40 6.06
N ASP A 243 -8.96 9.07 6.87
CA ASP A 243 -9.42 10.16 7.73
C ASP A 243 -9.55 11.50 7.01
N SER A 244 -10.09 12.52 7.68
CA SER A 244 -10.52 13.78 7.06
C SER A 244 -9.39 14.64 6.56
N LEU A 245 -8.28 14.75 7.30
CA LEU A 245 -7.12 15.56 6.90
C LEU A 245 -5.82 14.91 7.37
N PRO A 246 -5.22 14.06 6.52
CA PRO A 246 -3.89 13.51 6.75
C PRO A 246 -2.81 14.59 6.86
N THR A 247 -1.66 14.25 7.47
CA THR A 247 -0.50 15.13 7.45
C THR A 247 0.24 15.06 6.11
N ALA A 248 1.07 16.06 5.81
CA ALA A 248 1.88 16.09 4.58
C ALA A 248 2.83 14.88 4.50
N GLU A 249 3.42 14.48 5.63
CA GLU A 249 4.31 13.33 5.71
C GLU A 249 3.56 12.02 5.38
N GLU A 250 2.32 11.86 5.85
CA GLU A 250 1.49 10.70 5.54
C GLU A 250 1.14 10.65 4.05
N ILE A 251 0.78 11.80 3.45
CA ILE A 251 0.47 11.89 2.02
C ILE A 251 1.70 11.51 1.19
N GLN A 252 2.87 12.06 1.52
CA GLN A 252 4.12 11.76 0.85
C GLN A 252 4.49 10.27 0.98
N GLY A 253 4.40 9.70 2.20
CA GLY A 253 4.70 8.29 2.45
C GLY A 253 3.81 7.34 1.63
N ILE A 254 2.50 7.62 1.55
CA ILE A 254 1.57 6.83 0.75
C ILE A 254 1.78 7.03 -0.76
N GLY A 255 2.10 8.26 -1.19
CA GLY A 255 2.35 8.57 -2.60
C GLY A 255 3.56 7.84 -3.19
N HIS A 256 4.57 7.56 -2.36
CA HIS A 256 5.81 6.89 -2.77
C HIS A 256 5.88 5.40 -2.38
N LEU A 257 4.78 4.83 -1.93
CA LEU A 257 4.71 3.43 -1.48
C LEU A 257 5.00 2.44 -2.63
N GLN A 258 5.88 1.47 -2.38
CA GLN A 258 6.26 0.45 -3.36
C GLN A 258 5.39 -0.80 -3.20
N GLY A 259 4.72 -1.22 -4.26
CA GLY A 259 3.71 -2.29 -4.23
C GLY A 259 4.24 -3.71 -4.40
N ASP A 260 5.41 -3.89 -5.00
CA ASP A 260 5.92 -5.21 -5.37
C ASP A 260 6.92 -5.81 -4.37
N GLN A 261 7.20 -5.11 -3.27
CA GLN A 261 8.23 -5.48 -2.31
C GLN A 261 7.84 -5.15 -0.86
N VAL A 262 8.56 -5.76 0.09
CA VAL A 262 8.53 -5.37 1.50
C VAL A 262 9.67 -4.39 1.75
N THR A 263 9.35 -3.13 2.03
CA THR A 263 10.33 -2.11 2.39
C THR A 263 10.44 -2.02 3.90
N LEU A 264 11.68 -2.04 4.43
CA LEU A 264 11.97 -1.97 5.85
C LEU A 264 12.78 -0.72 6.16
N HIS A 265 12.39 0.06 7.15
CA HIS A 265 13.27 1.08 7.69
C HIS A 265 14.40 0.44 8.48
N ALA A 266 15.60 0.97 8.28
CA ALA A 266 16.80 0.45 8.94
C ALA A 266 17.79 1.58 9.25
N ARG A 267 18.64 1.34 10.23
CA ARG A 267 19.75 2.23 10.57
C ARG A 267 21.07 1.58 10.22
N TYR A 268 21.99 2.34 9.63
CA TYR A 268 23.34 1.87 9.40
C TYR A 268 24.08 1.57 10.69
N MET A 269 24.76 0.43 10.73
CA MET A 269 25.71 0.04 11.78
C MET A 269 27.17 0.11 11.28
N THR A 270 27.36 0.21 9.98
CA THR A 270 28.66 0.35 9.31
C THR A 270 28.87 1.76 8.72
N LYS A 271 30.13 2.20 8.61
CA LYS A 271 30.53 3.38 7.83
C LYS A 271 31.18 3.02 6.49
N ASP A 272 31.39 1.74 6.22
CA ASP A 272 31.99 1.24 4.99
C ASP A 272 31.11 1.56 3.78
N PRO A 273 31.60 2.32 2.79
CA PRO A 273 30.83 2.71 1.62
C PRO A 273 30.40 1.50 0.76
N VAL A 274 31.19 0.43 0.70
CA VAL A 274 30.87 -0.78 -0.07
C VAL A 274 29.63 -1.48 0.52
N GLN A 275 29.58 -1.61 1.84
CA GLN A 275 28.44 -2.23 2.51
C GLN A 275 27.20 -1.33 2.39
N ARG A 276 27.33 0.00 2.49
CA ARG A 276 26.22 0.94 2.31
C ARG A 276 25.67 0.91 0.89
N GLU A 277 26.55 0.88 -0.11
CA GLU A 277 26.15 0.76 -1.51
C GLU A 277 25.41 -0.55 -1.77
N LEU A 278 25.92 -1.69 -1.24
CA LEU A 278 25.23 -2.97 -1.35
C LEU A 278 23.82 -2.92 -0.73
N LEU A 279 23.66 -2.28 0.43
CA LEU A 279 22.38 -2.15 1.13
C LEU A 279 21.36 -1.26 0.40
N ALA A 280 21.78 -0.44 -0.54
CA ALA A 280 20.88 0.45 -1.31
C ALA A 280 20.10 -0.27 -2.43
N HIS A 281 20.38 -1.56 -2.66
CA HIS A 281 19.70 -2.33 -3.69
C HIS A 281 18.39 -2.97 -3.19
N THR A 282 17.55 -3.35 -4.15
CA THR A 282 16.42 -4.25 -3.92
C THR A 282 16.88 -5.69 -4.08
N PHE A 283 16.41 -6.57 -3.21
CA PHE A 283 16.77 -7.99 -3.17
C PHE A 283 15.53 -8.86 -3.30
N THR A 284 15.75 -10.11 -3.73
CA THR A 284 14.75 -11.18 -3.70
C THR A 284 15.13 -12.17 -2.60
N ALA A 285 14.19 -12.55 -1.75
CA ALA A 285 14.40 -13.62 -0.78
C ALA A 285 14.64 -14.96 -1.52
N ARG A 286 15.65 -15.70 -1.14
CA ARG A 286 15.97 -16.97 -1.78
C ARG A 286 14.83 -17.97 -1.68
N LEU A 287 14.65 -18.78 -2.72
CA LEU A 287 13.61 -19.81 -2.77
C LEU A 287 13.84 -20.94 -1.75
N ASP A 288 15.12 -21.24 -1.41
CA ASP A 288 15.49 -22.16 -0.36
C ASP A 288 15.48 -21.41 1.00
N GLU A 289 14.30 -21.37 1.63
CA GLU A 289 14.10 -20.67 2.89
C GLU A 289 15.00 -21.19 4.00
N ALA A 290 15.73 -20.28 4.66
CA ALA A 290 16.47 -20.63 5.86
C ALA A 290 15.61 -20.38 7.11
N ARG A 291 15.75 -21.25 8.12
CA ARG A 291 14.98 -21.16 9.38
C ARG A 291 15.27 -19.86 10.15
N ASP A 292 16.52 -19.47 10.22
CA ASP A 292 17.00 -18.44 11.15
C ASP A 292 17.26 -17.08 10.50
N ALA A 293 17.21 -16.99 9.15
CA ALA A 293 17.53 -15.78 8.43
C ALA A 293 16.83 -15.71 7.06
N ILE A 294 16.53 -14.49 6.60
CA ILE A 294 16.14 -14.20 5.22
C ILE A 294 17.43 -13.97 4.43
N ARG A 295 17.63 -14.67 3.34
CA ARG A 295 18.86 -14.60 2.54
C ARG A 295 18.59 -13.91 1.22
N ALA A 296 19.39 -12.89 0.88
CA ALA A 296 19.30 -12.19 -0.39
C ALA A 296 19.87 -13.04 -1.55
N GLN A 297 19.14 -13.12 -2.67
CA GLN A 297 19.57 -13.89 -3.83
C GLN A 297 20.71 -13.21 -4.59
N GLU A 298 20.66 -11.89 -4.73
CA GLU A 298 21.52 -11.11 -5.63
C GLU A 298 22.80 -10.62 -4.97
N SER A 299 22.89 -10.54 -3.66
CA SER A 299 23.90 -9.78 -2.92
C SER A 299 25.36 -10.12 -3.29
N ARG A 300 25.69 -11.42 -3.39
CA ARG A 300 27.05 -11.84 -3.79
C ARG A 300 27.38 -11.53 -5.25
N ARG A 301 26.36 -11.51 -6.14
CA ARG A 301 26.52 -11.12 -7.54
C ARG A 301 26.80 -9.63 -7.63
N LEU A 302 26.00 -8.82 -6.97
CA LEU A 302 26.16 -7.36 -6.91
C LEU A 302 27.54 -6.97 -6.39
N LEU A 303 28.01 -7.57 -5.29
CA LEU A 303 29.34 -7.30 -4.75
C LEU A 303 30.45 -7.60 -5.77
N ARG A 304 30.33 -8.69 -6.55
CA ARG A 304 31.30 -9.00 -7.62
C ARG A 304 31.26 -7.99 -8.76
N GLU A 305 30.09 -7.51 -9.14
CA GLU A 305 29.89 -6.46 -10.16
C GLU A 305 30.48 -5.12 -9.72
N MET A 306 30.40 -4.80 -8.42
CA MET A 306 31.08 -3.65 -7.82
C MET A 306 32.61 -3.79 -7.79
N HIS A 307 33.17 -4.96 -8.08
CA HIS A 307 34.60 -5.29 -7.99
C HIS A 307 35.19 -4.97 -6.60
N ALA A 308 34.38 -5.12 -5.55
CA ALA A 308 34.69 -4.73 -4.19
C ALA A 308 34.85 -5.94 -3.25
N LYS A 309 35.41 -5.69 -2.08
CA LYS A 309 35.51 -6.66 -0.98
C LYS A 309 34.85 -6.10 0.26
N VAL A 310 34.26 -6.99 1.05
CA VAL A 310 33.78 -6.68 2.40
C VAL A 310 34.87 -7.08 3.39
N LEU A 311 35.49 -6.10 4.03
CA LEU A 311 36.48 -6.31 5.08
C LEU A 311 35.79 -6.55 6.44
N PRO A 312 36.43 -7.24 7.39
CA PRO A 312 35.90 -7.41 8.73
C PRO A 312 35.61 -6.05 9.40
N ASP A 313 34.35 -5.86 9.83
CA ASP A 313 33.85 -4.65 10.50
C ASP A 313 32.67 -5.05 11.38
N ASN A 314 32.54 -4.45 12.57
CA ASN A 314 31.37 -4.57 13.45
C ASN A 314 30.85 -6.02 13.65
N ALA A 315 31.76 -6.96 13.93
CA ALA A 315 31.43 -8.35 14.22
C ALA A 315 30.88 -8.49 15.66
N THR A 316 29.60 -8.25 15.84
CA THR A 316 28.88 -8.32 17.12
C THR A 316 27.86 -9.46 17.10
N THR A 317 27.10 -9.65 18.18
CA THR A 317 25.93 -10.55 18.19
C THR A 317 24.89 -10.11 17.17
N HIS A 318 24.18 -11.08 16.61
CA HIS A 318 23.16 -10.86 15.60
C HIS A 318 21.75 -10.99 16.21
N PRO A 319 21.16 -9.92 16.76
CA PRO A 319 19.77 -9.93 17.22
C PRO A 319 18.78 -10.05 16.07
N ILE A 320 17.50 -10.24 16.38
CA ILE A 320 16.41 -10.17 15.38
C ILE A 320 16.47 -8.79 14.69
N GLY A 321 16.30 -8.77 13.38
CA GLY A 321 16.37 -7.56 12.56
C GLY A 321 17.80 -7.11 12.22
N ALA A 322 18.86 -7.79 12.69
CA ALA A 322 20.22 -7.51 12.23
C ALA A 322 20.33 -7.81 10.73
N ILE A 323 20.82 -6.85 9.96
CA ILE A 323 21.16 -7.02 8.55
C ILE A 323 22.67 -7.27 8.48
N THR A 324 23.03 -8.49 8.10
CA THR A 324 24.40 -8.95 8.12
C THR A 324 24.96 -9.12 6.72
N ILE A 325 26.28 -8.93 6.56
CA ILE A 325 27.00 -9.17 5.32
C ILE A 325 28.24 -10.01 5.66
N ASP A 326 28.40 -11.16 5.00
CA ASP A 326 29.57 -12.01 5.15
C ASP A 326 30.80 -11.30 4.58
N ASN A 327 31.88 -11.20 5.38
CA ASN A 327 33.13 -10.57 5.00
C ASN A 327 34.12 -11.56 4.33
N GLU A 328 35.30 -11.10 4.00
CA GLU A 328 36.34 -11.91 3.30
C GLU A 328 36.73 -13.20 4.08
N GLY A 329 36.49 -13.25 5.39
CA GLY A 329 36.71 -14.43 6.19
C GLY A 329 35.84 -15.64 5.82
N TYR A 330 34.71 -15.42 5.16
CA TYR A 330 33.87 -16.49 4.60
C TYR A 330 34.28 -16.94 3.20
N GLY A 331 35.35 -16.36 2.62
CA GLY A 331 35.90 -16.77 1.32
C GLY A 331 34.88 -16.70 0.19
N ARG A 332 34.50 -17.84 -0.39
CA ARG A 332 33.54 -17.91 -1.52
C ARG A 332 32.13 -17.39 -1.21
N TYR A 333 31.77 -17.24 0.08
CA TYR A 333 30.47 -16.74 0.51
C TYR A 333 30.49 -15.24 0.80
N MET A 334 31.64 -14.56 0.71
CA MET A 334 31.76 -13.12 0.89
C MET A 334 30.66 -12.36 0.13
N GLY A 335 29.98 -11.45 0.81
CA GLY A 335 28.89 -10.63 0.29
C GLY A 335 27.51 -11.29 0.39
N GLU A 336 27.36 -12.45 1.04
CA GLU A 336 26.04 -12.99 1.38
C GLU A 336 25.36 -12.00 2.35
N LEU A 337 24.22 -11.46 1.97
CA LEU A 337 23.40 -10.57 2.80
C LEU A 337 22.26 -11.35 3.41
N GLN A 338 22.04 -11.17 4.72
CA GLN A 338 20.98 -11.84 5.47
C GLN A 338 20.27 -10.85 6.40
N ILE A 339 18.98 -11.08 6.64
CA ILE A 339 18.24 -10.43 7.74
C ILE A 339 17.94 -11.51 8.79
N ILE A 340 18.33 -11.28 10.02
CA ILE A 340 18.27 -12.27 11.09
C ILE A 340 16.84 -12.36 11.64
N ARG A 341 16.28 -13.57 11.66
CA ARG A 341 14.97 -13.91 12.23
C ARG A 341 15.08 -14.51 13.65
N MET A 342 16.17 -15.21 13.92
CA MET A 342 16.46 -15.81 15.24
C MET A 342 17.84 -15.38 15.71
N PRO A 343 17.99 -14.93 16.97
CA PRO A 343 19.25 -14.42 17.48
C PRO A 343 20.40 -15.40 17.29
N GLN A 344 21.57 -14.92 16.86
CA GLN A 344 22.77 -15.70 16.62
C GLN A 344 23.96 -15.09 17.38
N PRO A 345 24.94 -15.90 17.78
CA PRO A 345 26.18 -15.41 18.40
C PRO A 345 26.99 -14.58 17.40
N ALA A 346 27.93 -13.80 17.91
CA ALA A 346 28.90 -13.09 17.09
C ALA A 346 29.77 -14.06 16.28
N ASP A 347 30.00 -13.75 15.01
CA ASP A 347 30.94 -14.44 14.13
C ASP A 347 31.91 -13.40 13.53
N PRO A 348 33.24 -13.52 13.70
CA PRO A 348 34.19 -12.56 13.17
C PRO A 348 34.20 -12.48 11.63
N ARG A 349 33.57 -13.43 10.94
CA ARG A 349 33.46 -13.50 9.49
C ARG A 349 32.19 -12.81 8.97
N THR A 350 31.33 -12.30 9.87
CA THR A 350 30.05 -11.66 9.52
C THR A 350 29.98 -10.26 10.15
N ASN A 351 29.74 -9.27 9.32
CA ASN A 351 29.55 -7.88 9.75
C ASN A 351 28.07 -7.60 9.99
N VAL A 352 27.73 -6.95 11.10
CA VAL A 352 26.39 -6.35 11.26
C VAL A 352 26.40 -4.97 10.58
N ALA A 353 25.90 -4.91 9.35
CA ALA A 353 25.99 -3.72 8.52
C ALA A 353 24.85 -2.72 8.79
N ALA A 354 23.67 -3.22 9.19
CA ALA A 354 22.52 -2.39 9.56
C ALA A 354 21.59 -3.12 10.54
N MET A 355 20.61 -2.39 11.06
CA MET A 355 19.56 -2.93 11.94
C MET A 355 18.20 -2.44 11.44
N VAL A 356 17.26 -3.34 11.23
CA VAL A 356 15.84 -3.02 11.01
C VAL A 356 15.27 -2.34 12.25
N ASP A 357 14.39 -1.38 12.09
CA ASP A 357 13.73 -0.72 13.22
C ASP A 357 12.86 -1.73 13.98
N GLU A 358 12.91 -1.66 15.31
CA GLU A 358 12.27 -2.64 16.17
C GLU A 358 10.76 -2.77 15.90
N SER A 359 10.07 -1.65 15.64
CA SER A 359 8.66 -1.59 15.30
C SER A 359 8.31 -2.32 13.99
N GLU A 360 9.29 -2.56 13.12
CA GLU A 360 9.11 -3.18 11.80
C GLU A 360 9.57 -4.63 11.72
N CYS A 361 10.13 -5.17 12.81
CA CYS A 361 10.56 -6.57 12.84
C CYS A 361 9.42 -7.58 12.60
N ASN A 362 8.17 -7.18 12.84
CA ASN A 362 6.99 -7.97 12.49
C ASN A 362 6.82 -8.13 10.97
N LEU A 363 7.31 -7.20 10.14
CA LEU A 363 7.24 -7.30 8.68
C LEU A 363 8.14 -8.40 8.11
N LEU A 364 9.14 -8.86 8.85
CA LEU A 364 10.07 -9.91 8.40
C LEU A 364 9.38 -11.23 8.04
N GLN A 365 8.25 -11.55 8.67
CA GLN A 365 7.48 -12.76 8.38
C GLN A 365 6.86 -12.77 6.97
N TYR A 366 6.67 -11.60 6.35
CA TYR A 366 6.08 -11.46 5.01
C TYR A 366 7.12 -11.47 3.89
N ILE A 367 8.41 -11.46 4.22
CA ILE A 367 9.49 -11.66 3.25
C ILE A 367 9.67 -13.17 3.03
N THR A 368 8.72 -13.75 2.30
CA THR A 368 8.68 -15.18 1.97
C THR A 368 9.57 -15.48 0.75
N PRO A 369 9.89 -16.77 0.47
CA PRO A 369 10.67 -17.15 -0.69
C PRO A 369 10.18 -16.53 -2.00
N GLY A 370 11.08 -15.88 -2.74
CA GLY A 370 10.77 -15.17 -3.99
C GLY A 370 10.21 -13.76 -3.82
N ARG A 371 9.89 -13.32 -2.60
CA ARG A 371 9.42 -11.95 -2.35
C ARG A 371 10.57 -10.96 -2.45
N LYS A 372 10.33 -9.82 -3.10
CA LYS A 372 11.29 -8.71 -3.12
C LYS A 372 11.27 -7.97 -1.78
N PHE A 373 12.43 -7.43 -1.40
CA PHE A 373 12.57 -6.56 -0.23
C PHE A 373 13.68 -5.53 -0.44
N SER A 374 13.57 -4.41 0.27
CA SER A 374 14.56 -3.33 0.25
C SER A 374 14.64 -2.66 1.62
N PHE A 375 15.62 -1.77 1.77
CA PHE A 375 15.83 -1.01 2.98
C PHE A 375 15.72 0.49 2.69
N GLN A 376 15.10 1.21 3.59
CA GLN A 376 15.05 2.67 3.63
C GLN A 376 15.84 3.14 4.84
N PHE A 377 16.76 4.06 4.61
CA PHE A 377 17.64 4.59 5.66
C PHE A 377 17.32 6.06 5.88
N ASP A 378 16.97 6.42 7.13
CA ASP A 378 16.74 7.80 7.49
C ASP A 378 17.96 8.66 7.25
N SER A 379 17.76 9.87 6.74
CA SER A 379 18.82 10.87 6.72
C SER A 379 19.22 11.28 8.15
N GLU A 380 20.50 11.62 8.38
CA GLU A 380 20.94 12.07 9.70
C GLU A 380 20.15 13.29 10.23
N THR A 381 19.54 14.06 9.33
CA THR A 381 18.71 15.23 9.63
C THR A 381 17.34 14.87 10.22
N ASP A 382 16.73 13.77 9.79
CA ASP A 382 15.41 13.34 10.26
C ASP A 382 15.47 12.81 11.70
N ARG A 383 16.59 12.16 12.07
CA ARG A 383 16.84 11.69 13.46
C ARG A 383 16.93 12.82 14.48
N THR A 384 17.42 13.97 14.08
CA THR A 384 17.53 15.14 14.96
C THR A 384 16.13 15.74 15.22
N ARG A 385 15.25 15.74 14.23
CA ARG A 385 13.86 16.19 14.37
C ARG A 385 13.02 15.25 15.24
N GLN A 386 13.11 13.93 15.04
CA GLN A 386 12.39 12.95 15.87
C GLN A 386 12.84 12.99 17.35
N LYS A 387 14.14 13.14 17.62
CA LYS A 387 14.63 13.32 19.01
C LYS A 387 14.11 14.60 19.66
N LEU A 388 13.99 15.69 18.91
CA LEU A 388 13.49 16.97 19.41
C LEU A 388 11.98 16.93 19.67
N SER A 389 11.18 16.26 18.86
CA SER A 389 9.74 16.06 19.10
C SER A 389 9.48 15.21 20.34
N PHE A 390 10.22 14.11 20.54
CA PHE A 390 10.11 13.24 21.73
C PHE A 390 10.49 13.94 23.07
N ILE A 391 11.37 14.94 23.01
CA ILE A 391 11.76 15.71 24.19
C ILE A 391 10.67 16.75 24.52
N SER A 392 10.05 17.37 23.51
CA SER A 392 8.99 18.37 23.73
C SER A 392 7.67 17.76 24.25
N GLU A 393 7.37 16.49 23.90
CA GLU A 393 6.19 15.77 24.43
C GLU A 393 6.34 15.26 25.86
N LYS A 394 7.58 15.18 26.39
CA LYS A 394 7.82 14.79 27.80
C LYS A 394 7.89 15.98 28.77
N GLU A 395 7.91 17.20 28.25
CA GLU A 395 7.96 18.44 29.03
C GLU A 395 6.62 19.23 29.01
N SER A 396 5.60 18.73 28.33
CA SER A 396 4.22 19.22 28.33
C SER A 396 3.26 18.25 29.04
#